data_f6fc6ef46d42642b1d17f2f97f9ae191
#
_entry.id   f6fc6ef46d42642b1d17f2f97f9ae191
#
_cell.length_a   1.000
_cell.length_b   1.000
_cell.length_c   1.000
_cell.angle_alpha   90.00
_cell.angle_beta   90.00
_cell.angle_gamma   90.00
#
_symmetry.space_group_name_H-M   'P 1'
#
loop_
_entity.id
_entity.type
_entity.pdbx_description
1 polymer ?
#
loop_
_entity_poly.entity_id
_entity_poly.type
_entity_poly.pdbx_seq_one_letter_code
_entity_poly.pdbx_strand_id
1 'polypeptide(L)'
;MKTRALLTLSALLACACVYAQDEPTSAMVFETYEWDFGTIDEADGPVMHTFRFANISNNPIQIDNVATSCGCTTVQYSTEPIAGGDYGELTVVFDPSRTEGRVFREVEIFTKDRRNYASLSIFADVNPIPMGLEQIYPHLLAGTVKTNAKRCNFGYITQGETVTRVVRVANVGDKASKLSVVTTGNRYGMSVECPESIGPQETVSIHITYKIPTGKKYFGMVRDTVWVVADGAKSQEPIVVNAIRIEKFSDNENKPKPVLRIEPAYVEFGEKSPGKIYKKTIVIGNTGNADLIFRNVEPMEGTAISLENGQVIKPGKELKVTVAITNSRQPNTTTMGSINLTTNDPTRPFRELRLQVDTK
;
A
#
# COMPACT_ATOMS: atom_id res chain seq x y z
N MET A 1 54.35 -72.71 11.32
CA MET A 1 53.73 -72.62 9.99
C MET A 1 53.68 -71.16 9.61
N LYS A 2 54.33 -70.84 8.49
CA LYS A 2 54.55 -69.46 8.01
C LYS A 2 53.35 -69.02 7.21
N THR A 3 52.77 -67.82 7.46
CA THR A 3 51.84 -67.17 6.54
C THR A 3 52.31 -65.74 6.27
N ARG A 4 52.68 -65.50 5.03
CA ARG A 4 53.16 -64.24 4.48
C ARG A 4 51.99 -63.25 4.32
N ALA A 5 52.10 -62.02 4.82
CA ALA A 5 51.25 -60.92 4.52
C ALA A 5 51.72 -60.22 3.23
N LEU A 6 50.86 -60.11 2.22
CA LEU A 6 51.07 -59.31 1.03
C LEU A 6 50.61 -57.88 1.31
N LEU A 7 51.54 -56.95 1.24
CA LEU A 7 51.20 -55.50 1.21
C LEU A 7 50.91 -55.10 -0.22
N THR A 8 49.64 -54.71 -0.48
CA THR A 8 49.26 -54.04 -1.72
C THR A 8 49.18 -52.53 -1.48
N LEU A 9 50.13 -51.84 -2.10
CA LEU A 9 50.23 -50.39 -2.12
C LEU A 9 49.28 -49.86 -3.18
N SER A 10 48.10 -49.33 -2.79
CA SER A 10 47.16 -48.63 -3.70
C SER A 10 47.49 -47.14 -3.68
N ALA A 11 48.07 -46.67 -4.77
CA ALA A 11 48.24 -45.24 -5.03
C ALA A 11 46.90 -44.60 -5.30
N LEU A 12 46.39 -43.74 -4.37
CA LEU A 12 45.26 -42.84 -4.63
C LEU A 12 45.81 -41.64 -5.43
N LEU A 13 45.43 -41.62 -6.73
CA LEU A 13 45.59 -40.44 -7.58
C LEU A 13 44.49 -39.47 -7.22
N ALA A 14 44.77 -38.48 -6.35
CA ALA A 14 43.84 -37.36 -6.09
C ALA A 14 43.86 -36.42 -7.30
N CYS A 15 42.86 -36.58 -8.15
CA CYS A 15 42.54 -35.60 -9.22
C CYS A 15 41.94 -34.38 -8.57
N ALA A 16 42.79 -33.36 -8.25
CA ALA A 16 42.31 -32.07 -7.88
C ALA A 16 41.72 -31.38 -9.12
N CYS A 17 40.40 -31.50 -9.30
CA CYS A 17 39.67 -30.61 -10.20
C CYS A 17 39.71 -29.22 -9.60
N VAL A 18 40.63 -28.41 -10.08
CA VAL A 18 40.59 -26.94 -9.91
C VAL A 18 39.41 -26.47 -10.77
N TYR A 19 38.29 -26.25 -10.15
CA TYR A 19 37.26 -25.42 -10.74
C TYR A 19 37.83 -23.99 -10.74
N ALA A 20 38.42 -23.57 -11.86
CA ALA A 20 38.57 -22.17 -12.17
C ALA A 20 37.14 -21.66 -12.35
N GLN A 21 36.58 -21.03 -11.34
CA GLN A 21 35.48 -20.11 -11.53
C GLN A 21 36.09 -18.95 -12.33
N ASP A 22 35.86 -18.94 -13.65
CA ASP A 22 35.96 -17.72 -14.44
C ASP A 22 34.85 -16.80 -13.94
N GLU A 23 35.13 -16.07 -12.87
CA GLU A 23 34.44 -14.81 -12.60
C GLU A 23 34.63 -13.96 -13.86
N PRO A 24 33.57 -13.42 -14.48
CA PRO A 24 33.75 -12.48 -15.57
C PRO A 24 34.47 -11.24 -14.97
N THR A 25 35.77 -11.23 -15.09
CA THR A 25 36.59 -10.08 -14.67
C THR A 25 36.20 -8.93 -15.57
N SER A 26 35.37 -8.02 -15.02
CA SER A 26 35.06 -6.78 -15.70
C SER A 26 36.36 -6.09 -16.05
N ALA A 27 36.49 -5.68 -17.31
CA ALA A 27 37.66 -4.91 -17.73
C ALA A 27 37.69 -3.51 -17.09
N MET A 28 36.61 -3.11 -16.42
CA MET A 28 36.53 -1.89 -15.62
C MET A 28 36.92 -2.19 -14.18
N VAL A 29 38.06 -1.71 -13.74
CA VAL A 29 38.55 -1.86 -12.36
C VAL A 29 38.48 -0.51 -11.67
N PHE A 30 37.60 -0.40 -10.69
CA PHE A 30 37.40 0.83 -9.92
C PHE A 30 38.43 0.94 -8.78
N GLU A 31 38.80 2.17 -8.45
CA GLU A 31 39.66 2.48 -7.27
C GLU A 31 38.93 2.11 -5.97
N THR A 32 37.57 2.34 -5.96
CA THR A 32 36.67 1.87 -4.90
C THR A 32 35.31 1.53 -5.53
N TYR A 33 34.63 0.54 -4.98
CA TYR A 33 33.29 0.13 -5.39
C TYR A 33 32.19 0.65 -4.44
N GLU A 34 32.60 1.23 -3.32
CA GLU A 34 31.71 1.73 -2.29
C GLU A 34 32.15 3.11 -1.85
N TRP A 35 31.18 3.96 -1.55
CA TRP A 35 31.40 5.27 -0.96
C TRP A 35 30.38 5.57 0.11
N ASP A 36 30.86 5.96 1.30
CA ASP A 36 30.01 6.40 2.41
C ASP A 36 30.18 7.91 2.58
N PHE A 37 29.06 8.64 2.37
CA PHE A 37 29.02 10.09 2.61
C PHE A 37 29.03 10.43 4.11
N GLY A 38 28.88 9.41 4.99
CA GLY A 38 28.71 9.64 6.42
C GLY A 38 27.36 10.25 6.74
N THR A 39 27.32 11.06 7.80
CA THR A 39 26.13 11.81 8.18
C THR A 39 26.04 13.08 7.35
N ILE A 40 24.91 13.27 6.69
CA ILE A 40 24.61 14.44 5.85
C ILE A 40 23.27 15.05 6.25
N ASP A 41 23.14 16.36 6.12
CA ASP A 41 21.87 17.05 6.39
C ASP A 41 21.06 17.23 5.11
N GLU A 42 19.78 16.87 5.13
CA GLU A 42 18.86 17.09 3.99
C GLU A 42 18.87 18.55 3.53
N ALA A 43 19.03 19.49 4.47
CA ALA A 43 19.03 20.92 4.22
C ALA A 43 20.21 21.40 3.37
N ASP A 44 21.31 20.65 3.35
CA ASP A 44 22.53 21.00 2.58
C ASP A 44 22.40 20.62 1.09
N GLY A 45 21.34 19.88 0.74
CA GLY A 45 21.06 19.47 -0.63
C GLY A 45 21.86 18.28 -1.12
N PRO A 46 21.98 18.08 -2.46
CA PRO A 46 22.61 16.92 -3.05
C PRO A 46 24.12 16.82 -2.73
N VAL A 47 24.56 15.59 -2.46
CA VAL A 47 25.99 15.26 -2.31
C VAL A 47 26.47 14.44 -3.51
N MET A 48 27.78 14.51 -3.81
CA MET A 48 28.33 13.82 -4.97
C MET A 48 29.68 13.18 -4.67
N HIS A 49 29.96 12.08 -5.38
CA HIS A 49 31.25 11.41 -5.37
C HIS A 49 31.61 10.96 -6.80
N THR A 50 32.88 11.13 -7.14
CA THR A 50 33.42 10.68 -8.44
C THR A 50 34.19 9.37 -8.25
N PHE A 51 33.66 8.31 -8.86
CA PHE A 51 34.34 7.02 -8.96
C PHE A 51 35.24 7.00 -10.19
N ARG A 52 36.49 6.59 -9.99
CA ARG A 52 37.47 6.41 -11.05
C ARG A 52 37.74 4.94 -11.29
N PHE A 53 37.93 4.58 -12.56
CA PHE A 53 38.27 3.22 -12.95
C PHE A 53 39.30 3.20 -14.07
N ALA A 54 40.06 2.11 -14.14
CA ALA A 54 40.95 1.81 -15.25
C ALA A 54 40.30 0.82 -16.21
N ASN A 55 40.45 1.05 -17.51
CA ASN A 55 40.19 0.02 -18.52
C ASN A 55 41.44 -0.88 -18.61
N ILE A 56 41.42 -2.03 -17.96
CA ILE A 56 42.55 -2.98 -17.93
C ILE A 56 42.60 -3.89 -19.17
N SER A 57 41.68 -3.73 -20.15
CA SER A 57 41.68 -4.50 -21.40
C SER A 57 42.52 -3.82 -22.47
N ASN A 58 42.80 -4.54 -23.57
CA ASN A 58 43.45 -3.97 -24.76
C ASN A 58 42.44 -3.30 -25.71
N ASN A 59 41.14 -3.36 -25.44
CA ASN A 59 40.07 -2.83 -26.28
C ASN A 59 39.41 -1.61 -25.66
N PRO A 60 38.90 -0.66 -26.45
CA PRO A 60 38.13 0.44 -25.90
C PRO A 60 36.86 -0.03 -25.23
N ILE A 61 36.52 0.55 -24.06
CA ILE A 61 35.26 0.37 -23.35
C ILE A 61 34.39 1.61 -23.52
N GLN A 62 33.12 1.43 -23.83
CA GLN A 62 32.14 2.51 -23.92
C GLN A 62 30.99 2.22 -22.98
N ILE A 63 30.68 3.15 -22.07
CA ILE A 63 29.51 3.05 -21.18
C ILE A 63 28.27 3.32 -22.04
N ASP A 64 27.30 2.40 -22.02
CA ASP A 64 26.05 2.48 -22.77
C ASP A 64 24.90 2.95 -21.90
N ASN A 65 24.81 2.39 -20.69
CA ASN A 65 23.74 2.71 -19.76
C ASN A 65 24.22 2.61 -18.32
N VAL A 66 23.65 3.44 -17.47
CA VAL A 66 23.81 3.37 -16.01
C VAL A 66 22.43 3.36 -15.38
N ALA A 67 22.15 2.32 -14.60
CA ALA A 67 20.92 2.18 -13.86
C ALA A 67 21.15 2.48 -12.37
N THR A 68 20.18 3.12 -11.73
CA THR A 68 20.22 3.41 -10.30
C THR A 68 19.01 2.78 -9.59
N SER A 69 19.20 2.31 -8.36
CA SER A 69 18.13 1.69 -7.56
C SER A 69 17.05 2.68 -7.08
N CYS A 70 17.25 3.99 -7.27
CA CYS A 70 16.34 5.05 -6.84
C CYS A 70 16.43 6.26 -7.78
N GLY A 71 15.30 6.91 -8.04
CA GLY A 71 15.27 8.20 -8.75
C GLY A 71 15.92 9.38 -8.00
N CYS A 72 16.26 9.19 -6.72
CA CYS A 72 17.03 10.11 -5.89
C CYS A 72 18.53 10.07 -6.18
N THR A 73 18.98 9.18 -7.05
CA THR A 73 20.39 9.03 -7.45
C THR A 73 20.51 9.23 -8.96
N THR A 74 21.39 10.13 -9.38
CA THR A 74 21.71 10.36 -10.78
C THR A 74 23.19 10.18 -11.01
N VAL A 75 23.58 9.85 -12.26
CA VAL A 75 24.99 9.60 -12.59
C VAL A 75 25.36 10.40 -13.81
N GLN A 76 26.47 11.12 -13.71
CA GLN A 76 27.09 11.84 -14.81
C GLN A 76 28.31 11.05 -15.29
N TYR A 77 28.37 10.70 -16.56
CA TYR A 77 29.44 9.91 -17.16
C TYR A 77 29.65 10.28 -18.63
N SER A 78 30.84 9.98 -19.16
CA SER A 78 31.13 10.13 -20.59
C SER A 78 30.64 8.91 -21.35
N THR A 79 30.03 9.17 -22.50
CA THR A 79 29.67 8.14 -23.50
C THR A 79 30.77 7.92 -24.55
N GLU A 80 31.89 8.65 -24.46
CA GLU A 80 33.02 8.45 -25.35
C GLU A 80 33.78 7.15 -25.01
N PRO A 81 34.34 6.48 -26.01
CA PRO A 81 35.14 5.28 -25.79
C PRO A 81 36.41 5.57 -24.97
N ILE A 82 36.66 4.78 -23.94
CA ILE A 82 37.87 4.83 -23.10
C ILE A 82 38.84 3.79 -23.61
N ALA A 83 40.00 4.20 -24.10
CA ALA A 83 40.97 3.29 -24.69
C ALA A 83 41.52 2.29 -23.68
N GLY A 84 42.08 1.17 -24.19
CA GLY A 84 42.73 0.17 -23.31
C GLY A 84 43.95 0.80 -22.61
N GLY A 85 44.04 0.62 -21.29
CA GLY A 85 45.03 1.19 -20.41
C GLY A 85 44.71 2.61 -19.93
N ASP A 86 43.66 3.27 -20.42
CA ASP A 86 43.26 4.59 -19.98
C ASP A 86 42.27 4.54 -18.80
N TYR A 87 42.03 5.71 -18.19
CA TYR A 87 41.14 5.89 -17.06
C TYR A 87 39.84 6.54 -17.50
N GLY A 88 38.75 6.11 -16.87
CA GLY A 88 37.45 6.74 -16.94
C GLY A 88 36.95 7.16 -15.57
N GLU A 89 35.95 8.02 -15.57
CA GLU A 89 35.29 8.44 -14.33
C GLU A 89 33.78 8.58 -14.52
N LEU A 90 33.04 8.44 -13.42
CA LEU A 90 31.64 8.74 -13.34
C LEU A 90 31.34 9.39 -11.99
N THR A 91 30.48 10.39 -12.00
CA THR A 91 30.08 11.11 -10.78
C THR A 91 28.67 10.71 -10.40
N VAL A 92 28.53 10.11 -9.23
CA VAL A 92 27.25 9.77 -8.62
C VAL A 92 26.80 10.95 -7.78
N VAL A 93 25.57 11.42 -8.03
CA VAL A 93 24.93 12.49 -7.28
C VAL A 93 23.74 11.88 -6.53
N PHE A 94 23.72 12.02 -5.22
CA PHE A 94 22.62 11.59 -4.34
C PHE A 94 21.88 12.81 -3.80
N ASP A 95 20.57 12.88 -4.06
CA ASP A 95 19.65 13.89 -3.51
C ASP A 95 19.00 13.32 -2.24
N PRO A 96 19.31 13.84 -1.03
CA PRO A 96 18.78 13.36 0.23
C PRO A 96 17.32 13.81 0.49
N SER A 97 16.70 14.58 -0.42
CA SER A 97 15.36 15.12 -0.24
C SER A 97 14.35 14.01 0.12
N ARG A 98 13.60 14.23 1.19
CA ARG A 98 12.59 13.29 1.73
C ARG A 98 13.16 11.92 2.13
N THR A 99 14.41 11.91 2.51
CA THR A 99 15.10 10.71 3.01
C THR A 99 15.45 10.90 4.48
N GLU A 100 15.40 9.83 5.27
CA GLU A 100 15.68 9.85 6.71
C GLU A 100 16.52 8.62 7.09
N GLY A 101 17.53 8.80 7.93
CA GLY A 101 18.35 7.73 8.50
C GLY A 101 19.29 7.08 7.48
N ARG A 102 19.73 5.84 7.81
CA ARG A 102 20.69 5.11 7.00
C ARG A 102 20.13 4.68 5.66
N VAL A 103 20.79 5.06 4.57
CA VAL A 103 20.42 4.72 3.19
C VAL A 103 21.55 3.94 2.51
N PHE A 104 21.13 3.08 1.59
CA PHE A 104 21.96 2.35 0.64
C PHE A 104 21.39 2.56 -0.75
N ARG A 105 22.26 2.85 -1.72
CA ARG A 105 21.87 2.96 -3.15
C ARG A 105 22.89 2.24 -3.99
N GLU A 106 22.41 1.57 -5.01
CA GLU A 106 23.21 0.82 -5.96
C GLU A 106 23.19 1.49 -7.33
N VAL A 107 24.31 1.46 -8.00
CA VAL A 107 24.53 2.01 -9.33
C VAL A 107 25.13 0.91 -10.19
N GLU A 108 24.38 0.47 -11.19
CA GLU A 108 24.79 -0.57 -12.12
C GLU A 108 25.23 0.06 -13.45
N ILE A 109 26.40 -0.31 -13.93
CA ILE A 109 27.05 0.24 -15.11
C ILE A 109 27.11 -0.84 -16.18
N PHE A 110 26.57 -0.54 -17.36
CA PHE A 110 26.55 -1.45 -18.50
C PHE A 110 27.35 -0.86 -19.66
N THR A 111 28.19 -1.68 -20.28
CA THR A 111 28.95 -1.30 -21.47
C THR A 111 28.22 -1.71 -22.74
N LYS A 112 28.52 -1.03 -23.85
CA LYS A 112 27.88 -1.23 -25.15
C LYS A 112 28.04 -2.64 -25.72
N ASP A 113 29.15 -3.29 -25.43
CA ASP A 113 29.41 -4.68 -25.79
C ASP A 113 28.71 -5.69 -24.88
N ARG A 114 28.09 -5.23 -23.78
CA ARG A 114 27.43 -6.01 -22.74
C ARG A 114 28.33 -7.08 -22.08
N ARG A 115 29.63 -6.96 -22.23
CA ARG A 115 30.64 -7.88 -21.66
C ARG A 115 31.16 -7.40 -20.33
N ASN A 116 31.11 -6.08 -20.13
CA ASN A 116 31.56 -5.48 -18.90
C ASN A 116 30.37 -4.96 -18.12
N TYR A 117 30.38 -5.26 -16.84
CA TYR A 117 29.40 -4.86 -15.87
C TYR A 117 30.10 -4.48 -14.58
N ALA A 118 29.66 -3.42 -13.95
CA ALA A 118 30.14 -3.04 -12.63
C ALA A 118 28.96 -2.54 -11.79
N SER A 119 28.99 -2.84 -10.49
CA SER A 119 28.05 -2.33 -9.51
C SER A 119 28.82 -1.52 -8.47
N LEU A 120 28.36 -0.30 -8.22
CA LEU A 120 28.87 0.60 -7.20
C LEU A 120 27.83 0.83 -6.14
N SER A 121 28.26 1.05 -4.91
CA SER A 121 27.36 1.30 -3.79
C SER A 121 27.68 2.64 -3.13
N ILE A 122 26.63 3.38 -2.78
CA ILE A 122 26.76 4.56 -1.94
C ILE A 122 25.93 4.41 -0.67
N PHE A 123 26.45 4.97 0.41
CA PHE A 123 25.83 4.99 1.73
C PHE A 123 25.75 6.44 2.23
N ALA A 124 24.76 6.73 3.04
CA ALA A 124 24.67 7.96 3.80
C ALA A 124 23.78 7.73 5.04
N ASP A 125 23.94 8.56 6.06
CA ASP A 125 23.03 8.67 7.19
C ASP A 125 22.44 10.07 7.15
N VAL A 126 21.14 10.18 6.77
CA VAL A 126 20.49 11.45 6.43
C VAL A 126 19.76 12.00 7.65
N ASN A 127 20.14 13.21 8.10
CA ASN A 127 19.38 14.03 9.03
C ASN A 127 18.28 14.77 8.24
N PRO A 128 16.99 14.47 8.45
CA PRO A 128 15.93 15.11 7.70
C PRO A 128 15.70 16.54 8.16
N ILE A 129 15.16 17.39 7.26
CA ILE A 129 14.62 18.70 7.66
C ILE A 129 13.42 18.46 8.56
N PRO A 130 13.41 19.00 9.80
CA PRO A 130 12.26 18.88 10.69
C PRO A 130 11.00 19.48 10.04
N MET A 131 10.01 18.65 9.78
CA MET A 131 8.73 19.14 9.25
C MET A 131 7.96 19.91 10.33
N GLY A 132 7.53 21.11 10.00
CA GLY A 132 6.62 21.87 10.83
C GLY A 132 5.23 21.21 10.93
N LEU A 133 4.48 21.56 11.99
CA LEU A 133 3.13 20.99 12.21
C LEU A 133 2.20 21.19 11.01
N GLU A 134 2.32 22.29 10.26
CA GLU A 134 1.50 22.53 9.08
C GLU A 134 1.72 21.54 7.96
N GLN A 135 2.93 21.04 7.82
CA GLN A 135 3.30 20.03 6.82
C GLN A 135 2.85 18.62 7.24
N ILE A 136 2.98 18.31 8.55
CA ILE A 136 2.55 17.04 9.13
C ILE A 136 1.02 16.93 9.16
N TYR A 137 0.33 18.06 9.41
CA TYR A 137 -1.13 18.17 9.53
C TYR A 137 -1.70 19.10 8.43
N PRO A 138 -1.75 18.64 7.16
CA PRO A 138 -2.09 19.51 6.04
C PRO A 138 -3.58 19.89 5.94
N HIS A 139 -4.48 19.16 6.65
CA HIS A 139 -5.90 19.33 6.48
C HIS A 139 -6.49 20.22 7.57
N LEU A 140 -6.93 21.41 7.17
CA LEU A 140 -7.63 22.33 8.07
C LEU A 140 -8.95 21.72 8.55
N LEU A 141 -9.20 21.78 9.85
CA LEU A 141 -10.48 21.47 10.48
C LEU A 141 -11.22 22.76 10.84
N ALA A 142 -10.77 23.47 11.87
CA ALA A 142 -11.41 24.70 12.32
C ALA A 142 -10.38 25.66 12.95
N GLY A 143 -10.49 26.95 12.70
CA GLY A 143 -9.54 27.95 13.21
C GLY A 143 -8.10 27.63 12.78
N THR A 144 -7.20 27.41 13.74
CA THR A 144 -5.82 26.98 13.52
C THR A 144 -5.62 25.48 13.76
N VAL A 145 -6.71 24.72 13.99
CA VAL A 145 -6.64 23.28 14.26
C VAL A 145 -6.68 22.50 12.95
N LYS A 146 -5.67 21.67 12.75
CA LYS A 146 -5.46 20.83 11.57
C LYS A 146 -5.37 19.35 11.92
N THR A 147 -5.51 18.47 10.93
CA THR A 147 -5.35 17.01 11.06
C THR A 147 -4.50 16.45 9.93
N ASN A 148 -3.87 15.31 10.17
CA ASN A 148 -3.18 14.54 9.14
C ASN A 148 -4.10 13.56 8.39
N ALA A 149 -5.34 13.34 8.85
CA ALA A 149 -6.26 12.39 8.26
C ALA A 149 -7.71 12.86 8.32
N LYS A 150 -8.37 12.93 7.17
CA LYS A 150 -9.82 13.18 7.04
C LYS A 150 -10.67 11.91 7.17
N ARG A 151 -10.04 10.74 7.32
CA ARG A 151 -10.72 9.44 7.43
C ARG A 151 -10.14 8.62 8.57
N CYS A 152 -11.03 8.02 9.35
CA CYS A 152 -10.70 7.06 10.39
C CYS A 152 -11.32 5.70 10.04
N ASN A 153 -10.49 4.74 9.65
CA ASN A 153 -10.95 3.43 9.20
C ASN A 153 -10.73 2.39 10.29
N PHE A 154 -11.81 1.73 10.69
CA PHE A 154 -11.78 0.66 11.69
C PHE A 154 -11.52 -0.72 11.07
N GLY A 155 -11.76 -0.88 9.76
CA GLY A 155 -11.75 -2.18 9.11
C GLY A 155 -12.96 -3.03 9.51
N TYR A 156 -12.75 -4.34 9.71
CA TYR A 156 -13.79 -5.23 10.21
C TYR A 156 -13.94 -5.10 11.72
N ILE A 157 -15.19 -5.00 12.18
CA ILE A 157 -15.57 -4.99 13.60
C ILE A 157 -16.67 -6.01 13.85
N THR A 158 -16.62 -6.71 15.01
CA THR A 158 -17.56 -7.78 15.33
C THR A 158 -18.43 -7.42 16.54
N GLN A 159 -19.53 -8.15 16.71
CA GLN A 159 -20.43 -7.98 17.86
C GLN A 159 -19.70 -8.30 19.16
N GLY A 160 -19.92 -7.46 20.17
CA GLY A 160 -19.30 -7.59 21.49
C GLY A 160 -17.89 -7.00 21.58
N GLU A 161 -17.31 -6.57 20.46
CA GLU A 161 -16.02 -5.88 20.47
C GLU A 161 -16.14 -4.42 20.89
N THR A 162 -15.05 -3.94 21.50
CA THR A 162 -14.79 -2.53 21.72
C THR A 162 -13.47 -2.23 21.03
N VAL A 163 -13.51 -1.36 20.02
CA VAL A 163 -12.34 -1.00 19.21
C VAL A 163 -12.17 0.51 19.22
N THR A 164 -10.98 0.98 19.57
CA THR A 164 -10.63 2.41 19.55
C THR A 164 -9.63 2.70 18.45
N ARG A 165 -9.82 3.83 17.77
CA ARG A 165 -8.88 4.43 16.85
C ARG A 165 -8.59 5.86 17.24
N VAL A 166 -7.41 6.32 16.91
CA VAL A 166 -6.93 7.66 17.26
C VAL A 166 -6.80 8.50 16.00
N VAL A 167 -7.35 9.69 16.05
CA VAL A 167 -7.07 10.75 15.08
C VAL A 167 -6.29 11.84 15.79
N ARG A 168 -5.13 12.18 15.26
CA ARG A 168 -4.30 13.26 15.81
C ARG A 168 -4.68 14.59 15.17
N VAL A 169 -4.75 15.62 15.99
CA VAL A 169 -4.96 16.99 15.58
C VAL A 169 -3.85 17.88 16.15
N ALA A 170 -3.51 18.93 15.43
CA ALA A 170 -2.49 19.89 15.82
C ALA A 170 -3.08 21.30 15.80
N ASN A 171 -2.70 22.12 16.76
CA ASN A 171 -2.93 23.55 16.71
C ASN A 171 -1.66 24.24 16.16
N VAL A 172 -1.74 24.72 14.93
CA VAL A 172 -0.61 25.39 14.25
C VAL A 172 -0.55 26.89 14.56
N GLY A 173 -1.44 27.40 15.41
CA GLY A 173 -1.50 28.77 15.84
C GLY A 173 -0.60 29.05 17.04
N ASP A 174 -0.58 30.35 17.44
CA ASP A 174 0.20 30.88 18.55
C ASP A 174 -0.60 31.01 19.86
N LYS A 175 -1.88 30.64 19.85
CA LYS A 175 -2.80 30.66 21.00
C LYS A 175 -3.46 29.33 21.21
N ALA A 176 -3.80 29.02 22.46
CA ALA A 176 -4.59 27.85 22.80
C ALA A 176 -6.01 27.96 22.23
N SER A 177 -6.57 26.84 21.77
CA SER A 177 -7.95 26.73 21.28
C SER A 177 -8.76 25.78 22.17
N LYS A 178 -10.02 26.11 22.43
CA LYS A 178 -10.98 25.21 23.06
C LYS A 178 -11.46 24.21 22.02
N LEU A 179 -11.50 22.92 22.40
CA LEU A 179 -11.91 21.83 21.52
C LEU A 179 -13.20 21.18 21.98
N SER A 180 -14.02 20.78 21.04
CA SER A 180 -15.12 19.86 21.22
C SER A 180 -15.41 19.14 19.91
N VAL A 181 -16.33 18.17 19.93
CA VAL A 181 -16.75 17.41 18.74
C VAL A 181 -18.26 17.32 18.63
N VAL A 182 -18.76 17.30 17.40
CA VAL A 182 -20.15 16.99 17.07
C VAL A 182 -20.15 15.74 16.19
N THR A 183 -21.00 14.76 16.53
CA THR A 183 -21.06 13.49 15.80
C THR A 183 -22.43 13.28 15.17
N THR A 184 -22.51 12.49 14.11
CA THR A 184 -23.78 12.03 13.51
C THR A 184 -24.39 10.93 14.32
N GLY A 185 -24.82 11.23 15.53
CA GLY A 185 -25.59 10.29 16.36
C GLY A 185 -24.83 9.02 16.76
N ASN A 186 -25.36 8.33 17.77
CA ASN A 186 -24.79 7.10 18.32
C ASN A 186 -25.54 5.85 17.82
N ARG A 187 -25.94 5.84 16.55
CA ARG A 187 -26.77 4.75 16.01
C ARG A 187 -26.09 3.38 16.10
N TYR A 188 -24.76 3.37 16.03
CA TYR A 188 -23.98 2.14 15.93
C TYR A 188 -23.01 1.92 17.11
N GLY A 189 -23.19 2.64 18.22
CA GLY A 189 -22.37 2.48 19.41
C GLY A 189 -21.01 3.21 19.30
N MET A 190 -20.91 4.25 18.46
CA MET A 190 -19.74 5.11 18.41
C MET A 190 -19.75 6.12 19.58
N SER A 191 -18.60 6.28 20.22
CA SER A 191 -18.31 7.37 21.16
C SER A 191 -17.02 8.05 20.77
N VAL A 192 -16.88 9.33 21.13
CA VAL A 192 -15.69 10.11 20.83
C VAL A 192 -15.25 10.84 22.10
N GLU A 193 -14.01 10.65 22.47
CA GLU A 193 -13.33 11.39 23.53
C GLU A 193 -12.40 12.41 22.89
N CYS A 194 -12.63 13.68 23.19
CA CYS A 194 -11.87 14.81 22.68
C CYS A 194 -11.36 15.63 23.88
N PRO A 195 -10.07 16.03 23.92
CA PRO A 195 -9.58 16.99 24.88
C PRO A 195 -10.35 18.31 24.82
N GLU A 196 -10.53 18.97 25.95
CA GLU A 196 -11.28 20.24 26.03
C GLU A 196 -10.52 21.42 25.42
N SER A 197 -9.20 21.30 25.28
CA SER A 197 -8.34 22.36 24.71
C SER A 197 -7.07 21.77 24.10
N ILE A 198 -6.42 22.59 23.27
CA ILE A 198 -5.12 22.32 22.68
C ILE A 198 -4.27 23.59 22.74
N GLY A 199 -3.06 23.48 23.27
CA GLY A 199 -2.11 24.59 23.36
C GLY A 199 -1.56 25.05 22.01
N PRO A 200 -0.84 26.19 21.98
CA PRO A 200 -0.16 26.64 20.76
C PRO A 200 0.95 25.65 20.37
N GLN A 201 1.06 25.34 19.08
CA GLN A 201 2.04 24.40 18.53
C GLN A 201 1.99 23.01 19.19
N GLU A 202 0.84 22.61 19.72
CA GLU A 202 0.63 21.34 20.40
C GLU A 202 -0.12 20.35 19.51
N THR A 203 0.04 19.05 19.80
CA THR A 203 -0.75 17.98 19.20
C THR A 203 -1.51 17.20 20.26
N VAL A 204 -2.77 16.89 19.98
CA VAL A 204 -3.60 16.06 20.87
C VAL A 204 -4.28 14.93 20.08
N SER A 205 -4.75 13.94 20.82
CA SER A 205 -5.41 12.77 20.29
C SER A 205 -6.92 12.82 20.53
N ILE A 206 -7.70 12.65 19.47
CA ILE A 206 -9.15 12.39 19.54
C ILE A 206 -9.34 10.87 19.45
N HIS A 207 -9.93 10.27 20.48
CA HIS A 207 -10.20 8.82 20.56
C HIS A 207 -11.61 8.54 20.07
N ILE A 208 -11.72 7.75 19.00
CA ILE A 208 -13.00 7.30 18.45
C ILE A 208 -13.14 5.82 18.77
N THR A 209 -14.24 5.46 19.44
CA THR A 209 -14.48 4.10 19.93
C THR A 209 -15.81 3.58 19.39
N TYR A 210 -15.82 2.39 18.79
CA TYR A 210 -17.01 1.61 18.57
C TYR A 210 -17.14 0.53 19.67
N LYS A 211 -18.25 0.55 20.39
CA LYS A 211 -18.68 -0.53 21.28
C LYS A 211 -19.88 -1.21 20.66
N ILE A 212 -19.66 -2.35 20.02
CA ILE A 212 -20.69 -3.04 19.26
C ILE A 212 -21.61 -3.83 20.18
N PRO A 213 -22.90 -3.48 20.31
CA PRO A 213 -23.82 -4.20 21.17
C PRO A 213 -23.97 -5.66 20.76
N THR A 214 -24.05 -6.56 21.73
CA THR A 214 -24.45 -7.94 21.52
C THR A 214 -25.94 -8.05 21.25
N GLY A 215 -26.37 -9.01 20.42
CA GLY A 215 -27.80 -9.31 20.19
C GLY A 215 -28.48 -8.49 19.10
N LYS A 216 -27.88 -7.43 18.59
CA LYS A 216 -28.40 -6.72 17.41
C LYS A 216 -27.60 -7.12 16.17
N LYS A 217 -28.25 -7.76 15.21
CA LYS A 217 -27.65 -8.20 13.95
C LYS A 217 -27.53 -7.04 12.97
N TYR A 218 -26.65 -6.10 13.24
CA TYR A 218 -26.29 -5.04 12.30
C TYR A 218 -25.04 -5.46 11.55
N PHE A 219 -25.16 -5.70 10.26
CA PHE A 219 -24.07 -6.06 9.37
C PHE A 219 -23.91 -5.02 8.26
N GLY A 220 -22.76 -5.01 7.61
CA GLY A 220 -22.50 -4.14 6.48
C GLY A 220 -21.69 -2.91 6.82
N MET A 221 -21.64 -1.98 5.88
CA MET A 221 -20.87 -0.75 6.00
C MET A 221 -21.52 0.22 6.99
N VAL A 222 -20.68 0.78 7.86
CA VAL A 222 -21.04 1.87 8.78
C VAL A 222 -20.23 3.09 8.36
N ARG A 223 -20.90 4.22 8.23
CA ARG A 223 -20.29 5.50 7.94
C ARG A 223 -20.85 6.54 8.89
N ASP A 224 -20.00 6.99 9.80
CA ASP A 224 -20.28 8.06 10.75
C ASP A 224 -19.38 9.27 10.46
N THR A 225 -19.68 10.41 11.06
CA THR A 225 -18.87 11.62 10.91
C THR A 225 -18.59 12.25 12.26
N VAL A 226 -17.38 12.77 12.40
CA VAL A 226 -16.92 13.55 13.56
C VAL A 226 -16.52 14.93 13.07
N TRP A 227 -17.24 15.94 13.55
CA TRP A 227 -16.96 17.34 13.26
C TRP A 227 -16.18 17.92 14.44
N VAL A 228 -15.01 18.45 14.18
CA VAL A 228 -14.23 19.13 15.21
C VAL A 228 -14.70 20.57 15.31
N VAL A 229 -14.86 21.06 16.54
CA VAL A 229 -15.20 22.44 16.84
C VAL A 229 -14.03 23.06 17.61
N ALA A 230 -13.47 24.13 17.08
CA ALA A 230 -12.40 24.91 17.70
C ALA A 230 -12.90 26.32 17.96
N ASP A 231 -12.84 26.81 19.23
CA ASP A 231 -13.31 28.11 19.66
C ASP A 231 -14.74 28.44 19.20
N GLY A 232 -15.62 27.46 19.17
CA GLY A 232 -17.00 27.57 18.70
C GLY A 232 -17.19 27.49 17.19
N ALA A 233 -16.14 27.49 16.39
CA ALA A 233 -16.20 27.30 14.95
C ALA A 233 -16.15 25.82 14.59
N LYS A 234 -17.19 25.32 13.91
CA LYS A 234 -17.27 23.94 13.43
C LYS A 234 -16.44 23.76 12.15
N SER A 235 -15.76 22.64 12.02
CA SER A 235 -15.02 22.28 10.81
C SER A 235 -15.92 22.29 9.56
N GLN A 236 -15.37 22.71 8.41
CA GLN A 236 -16.12 22.74 7.14
C GLN A 236 -16.39 21.30 6.65
N GLU A 237 -15.46 20.39 6.86
CA GLU A 237 -15.56 18.99 6.53
C GLU A 237 -15.40 18.13 7.78
N PRO A 238 -16.12 16.99 7.86
CA PRO A 238 -15.95 16.07 8.98
C PRO A 238 -14.76 15.14 8.78
N ILE A 239 -14.30 14.57 9.86
CA ILE A 239 -13.56 13.31 9.83
C ILE A 239 -14.57 12.20 9.56
N VAL A 240 -14.43 11.51 8.42
CA VAL A 240 -15.30 10.40 8.05
C VAL A 240 -14.82 9.12 8.73
N VAL A 241 -15.70 8.50 9.50
CA VAL A 241 -15.41 7.28 10.23
C VAL A 241 -16.08 6.10 9.51
N ASN A 242 -15.28 5.13 9.08
CA ASN A 242 -15.77 3.96 8.36
C ASN A 242 -15.46 2.68 9.14
N ALA A 243 -16.43 1.76 9.15
CA ALA A 243 -16.25 0.41 9.65
C ALA A 243 -17.09 -0.56 8.81
N ILE A 244 -16.72 -1.83 8.80
CA ILE A 244 -17.52 -2.90 8.19
C ILE A 244 -17.86 -3.88 9.30
N ARG A 245 -19.14 -4.01 9.60
CA ARG A 245 -19.64 -4.90 10.65
C ARG A 245 -19.86 -6.29 10.08
N ILE A 246 -19.15 -7.24 10.65
CA ILE A 246 -19.22 -8.66 10.26
C ILE A 246 -19.58 -9.52 11.47
N GLU A 247 -19.92 -10.78 11.25
CA GLU A 247 -20.08 -11.73 12.33
C GLU A 247 -18.71 -12.17 12.89
N LYS A 248 -18.71 -12.67 14.11
CA LYS A 248 -17.52 -13.25 14.71
C LYS A 248 -17.33 -14.66 14.14
N PHE A 249 -16.19 -14.88 13.49
CA PHE A 249 -15.82 -16.18 12.95
C PHE A 249 -15.08 -17.02 14.01
N SER A 250 -15.11 -18.35 13.80
CA SER A 250 -14.36 -19.28 14.64
C SER A 250 -12.93 -19.39 14.10
N ASP A 251 -11.96 -19.42 15.01
CA ASP A 251 -10.54 -19.64 14.67
C ASP A 251 -10.24 -21.11 14.29
N ASN A 252 -11.23 -22.00 14.38
CA ASN A 252 -11.06 -23.39 14.00
C ASN A 252 -11.03 -23.54 12.46
N GLU A 253 -9.87 -23.75 11.90
CA GLU A 253 -9.64 -23.93 10.46
C GLU A 253 -10.37 -25.12 9.86
N ASN A 254 -10.66 -26.15 10.65
CA ASN A 254 -11.33 -27.38 10.21
C ASN A 254 -12.86 -27.29 10.17
N LYS A 255 -13.45 -26.16 10.61
CA LYS A 255 -14.90 -25.97 10.47
C LYS A 255 -15.31 -25.82 9.01
N PRO A 256 -16.46 -26.40 8.62
CA PRO A 256 -17.07 -26.12 7.32
C PRO A 256 -17.24 -24.61 7.10
N LYS A 257 -16.83 -24.13 5.95
CA LYS A 257 -16.85 -22.69 5.62
C LYS A 257 -17.60 -22.49 4.29
N PRO A 258 -18.50 -21.50 4.21
CA PRO A 258 -19.02 -21.03 2.93
C PRO A 258 -17.94 -20.23 2.21
N VAL A 259 -17.99 -20.22 0.87
CA VAL A 259 -17.12 -19.40 0.03
C VAL A 259 -17.96 -18.74 -1.05
N LEU A 260 -18.01 -17.42 -1.04
CA LEU A 260 -18.76 -16.62 -1.99
C LEU A 260 -18.01 -16.50 -3.32
N ARG A 261 -18.65 -16.96 -4.41
CA ARG A 261 -18.23 -16.71 -5.79
C ARG A 261 -19.24 -15.77 -6.47
N ILE A 262 -18.72 -14.76 -7.16
CA ILE A 262 -19.53 -13.80 -7.94
C ILE A 262 -18.95 -13.75 -9.35
N GLU A 263 -19.78 -14.00 -10.36
CA GLU A 263 -19.37 -13.98 -11.76
C GLU A 263 -20.36 -13.22 -12.66
N PRO A 264 -19.91 -12.16 -13.31
CA PRO A 264 -18.64 -11.45 -13.08
C PRO A 264 -18.69 -10.59 -11.81
N ALA A 265 -17.52 -10.34 -11.17
CA ALA A 265 -17.42 -9.47 -10.00
C ALA A 265 -17.47 -7.97 -10.34
N TYR A 266 -17.32 -7.66 -11.62
CA TYR A 266 -17.46 -6.32 -12.19
C TYR A 266 -18.41 -6.40 -13.39
N VAL A 267 -19.45 -5.58 -13.40
CA VAL A 267 -20.53 -5.65 -14.40
C VAL A 267 -20.54 -4.39 -15.25
N GLU A 268 -20.07 -4.52 -16.48
CA GLU A 268 -20.13 -3.46 -17.48
C GLU A 268 -21.40 -3.60 -18.30
N PHE A 269 -22.14 -2.51 -18.44
CA PHE A 269 -23.35 -2.44 -19.28
C PHE A 269 -23.04 -1.91 -20.68
N GLY A 270 -21.83 -1.32 -20.88
CA GLY A 270 -21.45 -0.65 -22.12
C GLY A 270 -22.21 0.66 -22.35
N GLU A 271 -22.12 1.19 -23.57
CA GLU A 271 -22.79 2.43 -23.95
C GLU A 271 -24.32 2.26 -23.99
N LYS A 272 -25.03 3.16 -23.32
CA LYS A 272 -26.48 3.13 -23.17
C LYS A 272 -27.10 4.52 -23.28
N SER A 273 -28.39 4.56 -23.58
CA SER A 273 -29.15 5.82 -23.61
C SER A 273 -29.26 6.45 -22.21
N PRO A 274 -29.24 7.81 -22.13
CA PRO A 274 -29.26 8.51 -20.84
C PRO A 274 -30.55 8.31 -20.06
N GLY A 275 -30.48 8.41 -18.73
CA GLY A 275 -31.61 8.47 -17.82
C GLY A 275 -32.46 7.21 -17.68
N LYS A 276 -32.01 6.06 -18.20
CA LYS A 276 -32.72 4.78 -18.14
C LYS A 276 -32.07 3.80 -17.16
N ILE A 277 -32.87 2.83 -16.69
CA ILE A 277 -32.41 1.73 -15.84
C ILE A 277 -32.04 0.54 -16.73
N TYR A 278 -30.83 0.03 -16.55
CA TYR A 278 -30.36 -1.15 -17.26
C TYR A 278 -30.16 -2.31 -16.31
N LYS A 279 -30.52 -3.51 -16.77
CA LYS A 279 -30.49 -4.74 -15.97
C LYS A 279 -29.60 -5.77 -16.64
N LYS A 280 -28.89 -6.56 -15.81
CA LYS A 280 -28.08 -7.70 -16.25
C LYS A 280 -28.18 -8.83 -15.23
N THR A 281 -28.18 -10.06 -15.71
CA THR A 281 -28.17 -11.24 -14.83
C THR A 281 -26.72 -11.66 -14.61
N ILE A 282 -26.36 -11.92 -13.35
CA ILE A 282 -25.09 -12.49 -12.92
C ILE A 282 -25.33 -13.79 -12.17
N VAL A 283 -24.27 -14.56 -11.93
CA VAL A 283 -24.32 -15.79 -11.15
C VAL A 283 -23.58 -15.58 -9.85
N ILE A 284 -24.24 -15.92 -8.75
CA ILE A 284 -23.65 -15.95 -7.42
C ILE A 284 -23.67 -17.39 -6.93
N GLY A 285 -22.53 -17.93 -6.52
CA GLY A 285 -22.37 -19.31 -6.09
C GLY A 285 -21.75 -19.43 -4.71
N ASN A 286 -21.95 -20.60 -4.10
CA ASN A 286 -21.27 -21.05 -2.91
C ASN A 286 -20.33 -22.21 -3.25
N THR A 287 -19.02 -21.95 -3.32
CA THR A 287 -18.01 -22.99 -3.61
C THR A 287 -17.44 -23.62 -2.34
N GLY A 288 -17.93 -23.21 -1.17
CA GLY A 288 -17.57 -23.76 0.12
C GLY A 288 -18.36 -25.02 0.48
N ASN A 289 -18.20 -25.48 1.69
CA ASN A 289 -18.83 -26.70 2.23
C ASN A 289 -19.81 -26.45 3.40
N ALA A 290 -20.19 -25.19 3.64
CA ALA A 290 -21.24 -24.76 4.57
C ALA A 290 -22.23 -23.83 3.87
N ASP A 291 -23.40 -23.57 4.47
CA ASP A 291 -24.39 -22.66 3.95
C ASP A 291 -23.87 -21.24 3.88
N LEU A 292 -23.92 -20.62 2.70
CA LEU A 292 -23.62 -19.22 2.50
C LEU A 292 -24.85 -18.37 2.79
N ILE A 293 -24.75 -17.44 3.73
CA ILE A 293 -25.85 -16.60 4.19
C ILE A 293 -25.51 -15.13 3.92
N PHE A 294 -26.38 -14.42 3.23
CA PHE A 294 -26.26 -12.98 3.03
C PHE A 294 -26.76 -12.23 4.25
N ARG A 295 -25.83 -11.68 5.03
CA ARG A 295 -26.12 -10.96 6.29
C ARG A 295 -26.64 -9.55 6.02
N ASN A 296 -26.07 -8.88 5.00
CA ASN A 296 -26.52 -7.57 4.53
C ASN A 296 -26.29 -7.46 3.03
N VAL A 297 -27.33 -7.00 2.34
CA VAL A 297 -27.33 -6.67 0.91
C VAL A 297 -27.69 -5.21 0.80
N GLU A 298 -26.75 -4.37 0.41
CA GLU A 298 -26.88 -2.92 0.44
C GLU A 298 -26.52 -2.34 -0.93
N PRO A 299 -27.54 -2.14 -1.80
CA PRO A 299 -27.37 -1.39 -3.03
C PRO A 299 -27.09 0.08 -2.71
N MET A 300 -26.07 0.66 -3.36
CA MET A 300 -25.84 2.09 -3.31
C MET A 300 -26.84 2.82 -4.20
N GLU A 301 -26.97 4.15 -3.99
CA GLU A 301 -27.89 4.99 -4.77
C GLU A 301 -27.74 4.75 -6.27
N GLY A 302 -28.87 4.62 -6.96
CA GLY A 302 -28.91 4.35 -8.40
C GLY A 302 -28.66 2.89 -8.79
N THR A 303 -28.46 1.97 -7.83
CA THR A 303 -28.29 0.53 -8.09
C THR A 303 -29.38 -0.30 -7.43
N ALA A 304 -29.59 -1.51 -7.94
CA ALA A 304 -30.49 -2.49 -7.34
C ALA A 304 -30.03 -3.92 -7.61
N ILE A 305 -30.47 -4.85 -6.78
CA ILE A 305 -30.20 -6.28 -6.90
C ILE A 305 -31.41 -7.09 -6.44
N SER A 306 -31.65 -8.25 -7.06
CA SER A 306 -32.74 -9.16 -6.69
C SER A 306 -32.35 -10.16 -5.57
N LEU A 307 -31.40 -9.79 -4.76
CA LEU A 307 -30.91 -10.58 -3.62
C LEU A 307 -31.38 -9.93 -2.32
N GLU A 308 -31.76 -10.73 -1.33
CA GLU A 308 -32.33 -10.24 -0.08
C GLU A 308 -31.45 -10.62 1.13
N ASN A 309 -31.61 -9.86 2.22
CA ASN A 309 -31.02 -10.20 3.51
C ASN A 309 -31.55 -11.53 4.02
N GLY A 310 -30.67 -12.40 4.50
CA GLY A 310 -31.03 -13.75 4.96
C GLY A 310 -31.09 -14.80 3.85
N GLN A 311 -30.95 -14.43 2.57
CA GLN A 311 -30.86 -15.40 1.46
C GLN A 311 -29.73 -16.40 1.73
N VAL A 312 -30.03 -17.70 1.48
CA VAL A 312 -29.08 -18.80 1.69
C VAL A 312 -28.77 -19.48 0.36
N ILE A 313 -27.49 -19.75 0.11
CA ILE A 313 -27.04 -20.59 -1.00
C ILE A 313 -26.33 -21.82 -0.38
N LYS A 314 -26.88 -23.01 -0.66
CA LYS A 314 -26.32 -24.29 -0.18
C LYS A 314 -24.94 -24.59 -0.81
N PRO A 315 -24.09 -25.42 -0.18
CA PRO A 315 -22.82 -25.84 -0.75
C PRO A 315 -22.95 -26.35 -2.19
N GLY A 316 -22.07 -25.87 -3.08
CA GLY A 316 -22.03 -26.24 -4.49
C GLY A 316 -23.21 -25.75 -5.32
N LYS A 317 -24.11 -24.89 -4.78
CA LYS A 317 -25.25 -24.32 -5.52
C LYS A 317 -24.96 -22.89 -5.98
N GLU A 318 -25.72 -22.51 -7.01
CA GLU A 318 -25.67 -21.18 -7.63
C GLU A 318 -27.05 -20.57 -7.70
N LEU A 319 -27.09 -19.24 -7.71
CA LEU A 319 -28.27 -18.43 -7.84
C LEU A 319 -28.07 -17.41 -8.98
N LYS A 320 -29.02 -17.33 -9.89
CA LYS A 320 -29.08 -16.25 -10.89
C LYS A 320 -29.71 -15.02 -10.24
N VAL A 321 -28.97 -13.91 -10.28
CA VAL A 321 -29.34 -12.67 -9.62
C VAL A 321 -29.36 -11.55 -10.66
N THR A 322 -30.41 -10.74 -10.63
CA THR A 322 -30.51 -9.56 -11.50
C THR A 322 -29.96 -8.35 -10.79
N VAL A 323 -28.98 -7.67 -11.41
CA VAL A 323 -28.47 -6.38 -10.98
C VAL A 323 -28.93 -5.28 -11.90
N ALA A 324 -29.13 -4.07 -11.36
CA ALA A 324 -29.55 -2.92 -12.13
C ALA A 324 -28.76 -1.67 -11.77
N ILE A 325 -28.59 -0.79 -12.75
CA ILE A 325 -27.99 0.53 -12.59
C ILE A 325 -28.80 1.58 -13.34
N THR A 326 -28.97 2.74 -12.72
CA THR A 326 -29.62 3.91 -13.36
C THR A 326 -28.52 4.72 -14.04
N ASN A 327 -28.65 4.88 -15.38
CA ASN A 327 -27.68 5.65 -16.15
C ASN A 327 -27.84 7.17 -15.92
N SER A 328 -26.73 7.91 -16.02
CA SER A 328 -26.75 9.38 -16.00
C SER A 328 -27.71 9.95 -17.04
N ARG A 329 -28.22 11.16 -16.77
CA ARG A 329 -28.94 11.95 -17.77
C ARG A 329 -28.01 12.79 -18.65
N GLN A 330 -26.74 12.95 -18.25
CA GLN A 330 -25.74 13.71 -18.99
C GLN A 330 -25.05 12.81 -20.03
N PRO A 331 -24.99 13.21 -21.31
CA PRO A 331 -24.27 12.45 -22.33
C PRO A 331 -22.77 12.43 -22.07
N ASN A 332 -22.07 11.47 -22.67
CA ASN A 332 -20.63 11.30 -22.58
C ASN A 332 -20.10 11.19 -21.13
N THR A 333 -20.87 10.57 -20.24
CA THR A 333 -20.47 10.33 -18.85
C THR A 333 -20.46 8.84 -18.52
N THR A 334 -19.56 8.44 -17.65
CA THR A 334 -19.55 7.11 -17.05
C THR A 334 -20.22 7.15 -15.68
N THR A 335 -21.25 6.34 -15.50
CA THR A 335 -21.92 6.15 -14.22
C THR A 335 -21.36 4.90 -13.56
N MET A 336 -20.80 5.08 -12.36
CA MET A 336 -20.34 4.00 -11.51
C MET A 336 -21.35 3.76 -10.39
N GLY A 337 -21.62 2.50 -10.11
CA GLY A 337 -22.45 2.09 -8.99
C GLY A 337 -21.84 0.90 -8.26
N SER A 338 -22.29 0.63 -7.05
CA SER A 338 -21.87 -0.55 -6.30
C SER A 338 -22.99 -1.14 -5.45
N ILE A 339 -22.84 -2.41 -5.13
CA ILE A 339 -23.71 -3.16 -4.23
C ILE A 339 -22.81 -3.85 -3.23
N ASN A 340 -23.00 -3.50 -1.95
CA ASN A 340 -22.24 -4.07 -0.86
C ASN A 340 -22.90 -5.35 -0.36
N LEU A 341 -22.14 -6.42 -0.30
CA LEU A 341 -22.59 -7.73 0.17
C LEU A 341 -21.79 -8.13 1.40
N THR A 342 -22.48 -8.32 2.53
CA THR A 342 -21.88 -8.88 3.74
C THR A 342 -22.41 -10.29 3.95
N THR A 343 -21.52 -11.25 4.13
CA THR A 343 -21.89 -12.68 4.26
C THR A 343 -21.19 -13.32 5.47
N ASN A 344 -21.52 -14.58 5.67
CA ASN A 344 -20.81 -15.44 6.63
C ASN A 344 -19.59 -16.15 6.04
N ASP A 345 -19.07 -15.72 4.90
CA ASP A 345 -17.80 -16.19 4.34
C ASP A 345 -16.64 -15.65 5.19
N PRO A 346 -15.89 -16.49 5.94
CA PRO A 346 -14.83 -16.00 6.82
C PRO A 346 -13.61 -15.50 6.06
N THR A 347 -13.43 -15.90 4.79
CA THR A 347 -12.27 -15.50 3.99
C THR A 347 -12.43 -14.11 3.42
N ARG A 348 -13.65 -13.75 3.03
CA ARG A 348 -14.01 -12.44 2.47
C ARG A 348 -15.44 -12.06 2.88
N PRO A 349 -15.65 -11.70 4.14
CA PRO A 349 -17.00 -11.45 4.68
C PRO A 349 -17.70 -10.26 4.05
N PHE A 350 -16.96 -9.36 3.42
CA PHE A 350 -17.47 -8.20 2.70
C PHE A 350 -16.97 -8.18 1.26
N ARG A 351 -17.89 -7.98 0.33
CA ARG A 351 -17.61 -7.87 -1.11
C ARG A 351 -18.38 -6.68 -1.68
N GLU A 352 -17.68 -5.88 -2.47
CA GLU A 352 -18.29 -4.84 -3.30
C GLU A 352 -18.44 -5.35 -4.74
N LEU A 353 -19.68 -5.45 -5.21
CA LEU A 353 -19.99 -5.73 -6.60
C LEU A 353 -20.10 -4.40 -7.33
N ARG A 354 -19.22 -4.14 -8.27
CA ARG A 354 -19.16 -2.88 -9.02
C ARG A 354 -19.93 -2.98 -10.32
N LEU A 355 -20.65 -1.90 -10.65
CA LEU A 355 -21.44 -1.76 -11.85
C LEU A 355 -20.96 -0.51 -12.60
N GLN A 356 -20.89 -0.59 -13.93
CA GLN A 356 -20.56 0.54 -14.79
C GLN A 356 -21.49 0.61 -15.99
N VAL A 357 -21.93 1.81 -16.33
CA VAL A 357 -22.64 2.10 -17.59
C VAL A 357 -22.13 3.42 -18.17
N ASP A 358 -21.87 3.41 -19.48
CA ASP A 358 -21.44 4.59 -20.22
C ASP A 358 -22.65 5.21 -20.92
N THR A 359 -22.77 6.53 -20.86
CA THR A 359 -23.88 7.27 -21.48
C THR A 359 -23.46 7.75 -22.86
N LYS A 360 -24.28 7.41 -23.89
CA LYS A 360 -24.11 7.92 -25.25
C LYS A 360 -24.28 9.42 -25.32
#